data_2f88ee1cd61c53aebd0e374f9ee21fd4
#
_entry.id   2f88ee1cd61c53aebd0e374f9ee21fd4
#
_cell.length_a   1.000
_cell.length_b   1.000
_cell.length_c   1.000
_cell.angle_alpha   90.00
_cell.angle_beta   90.00
_cell.angle_gamma   90.00
#
_symmetry.space_group_name_H-M   'P 1'
#
loop_
_entity.id
_entity.type
_entity.pdbx_description
1 polymer ?
#
loop_
_entity_poly.entity_id
_entity_poly.type
_entity_poly.pdbx_seq_one_letter_code
_entity_poly.pdbx_strand_id
1 'polypeptide(L)'
;DDVLQAAPWATIAVASGGSSAEQGLLGIAIDPDFLNNRFIYVFYTASSGNENRIARLQEQNGIGTNLTVLSPAGAIPSILYHNGGPLLFGRDGTLFVATGDGLGGANAQDILQWRGKILRFDMPNLTVPSSNPFPGSPVYSYGHRNQFGLALHPVTGELFQTENGGALMDEINRIVPGGNYGWPSVEGTETVPNPAFVDPLTVYQPTPALTGCTFYSGENYPANYRNVFFFTDWNQGRVRAVTLDAAAHNVVSQTLFDDHAGSGYAVTMGPDGNLWYLTNDNGGYGANEVARYVHANEPVPSLNVSAVSNRSVGGTMTLCVHASQGSIVGTFLSLSRATAPFATPWGNAWILPDVGLPAFGLWNADRGYLTWSVGFDSILLDLPVHLQAIELAPSGQMTLTNPTTFVLRG
;
A
#
# COMPACT_ATOMS: atom_id res chain seq x y z
N ASP A 1 5.80 17.77 3.83
CA ASP A 1 5.23 19.03 3.30
C ASP A 1 4.11 18.69 2.34
N ASP A 2 2.89 19.23 2.56
CA ASP A 2 1.79 19.11 1.58
C ASP A 2 1.98 20.12 0.43
N VAL A 3 3.20 20.57 0.22
CA VAL A 3 3.57 21.50 -0.85
C VAL A 3 4.40 20.74 -1.88
N LEU A 4 3.91 20.74 -3.12
CA LEU A 4 4.66 20.22 -4.25
C LEU A 4 5.99 20.96 -4.37
N GLN A 5 7.09 20.24 -4.37
CA GLN A 5 8.41 20.84 -4.51
C GLN A 5 8.59 21.42 -5.91
N ALA A 6 9.26 22.58 -6.02
CA ALA A 6 9.48 23.25 -7.30
C ALA A 6 10.36 22.45 -8.28
N ALA A 7 11.24 21.60 -7.76
CA ALA A 7 12.06 20.68 -8.56
C ALA A 7 11.63 19.23 -8.31
N PRO A 8 11.58 18.37 -9.35
CA PRO A 8 11.28 16.97 -9.17
C PRO A 8 12.38 16.27 -8.35
N TRP A 9 11.97 15.36 -7.47
CA TRP A 9 12.89 14.53 -6.70
C TRP A 9 13.79 13.65 -7.60
N ALA A 10 13.23 13.13 -8.69
CA ALA A 10 13.95 12.42 -9.74
C ALA A 10 13.24 12.57 -11.07
N THR A 11 13.97 12.38 -12.17
CA THR A 11 13.41 12.35 -13.53
C THR A 11 13.83 11.06 -14.22
N ILE A 12 12.87 10.31 -14.73
CA ILE A 12 13.07 9.06 -15.45
C ILE A 12 12.54 9.23 -16.87
N ALA A 13 13.36 8.94 -17.88
CA ALA A 13 12.91 8.93 -19.26
C ALA A 13 12.02 7.71 -19.51
N VAL A 14 10.75 7.96 -19.80
CA VAL A 14 9.73 6.93 -20.03
C VAL A 14 9.07 7.08 -21.38
N ALA A 15 8.54 5.99 -21.94
CA ALA A 15 7.57 6.08 -23.02
C ALA A 15 6.20 6.42 -22.43
N SER A 16 5.47 7.32 -23.07
CA SER A 16 4.12 7.69 -22.63
C SER A 16 3.01 7.17 -23.57
N GLY A 17 3.37 6.67 -24.75
CA GLY A 17 2.41 6.13 -25.73
C GLY A 17 1.29 7.08 -26.16
N GLY A 18 1.28 8.31 -25.65
CA GLY A 18 0.19 9.29 -25.84
C GLY A 18 -0.87 9.24 -24.75
N SER A 19 -1.90 10.10 -24.86
CA SER A 19 -2.91 10.32 -23.82
C SER A 19 -3.86 9.13 -23.55
N SER A 20 -3.87 8.13 -24.39
CA SER A 20 -4.72 6.93 -24.24
C SER A 20 -3.96 5.66 -23.89
N ALA A 21 -2.64 5.73 -23.70
CA ALA A 21 -1.81 4.58 -23.41
C ALA A 21 -1.60 4.38 -21.90
N GLU A 22 -1.39 3.14 -21.50
CA GLU A 22 -1.03 2.77 -20.13
C GLU A 22 0.50 2.60 -19.97
N GLN A 23 1.27 3.48 -20.59
CA GLN A 23 2.72 3.51 -20.51
C GLN A 23 3.19 4.70 -19.68
N GLY A 24 4.36 4.62 -19.08
CA GLY A 24 4.90 5.70 -18.28
C GLY A 24 5.60 5.23 -17.01
N LEU A 25 5.50 6.03 -15.95
CA LEU A 25 5.84 5.64 -14.58
C LEU A 25 4.59 5.01 -13.96
N LEU A 26 4.63 3.70 -13.74
CA LEU A 26 3.45 2.89 -13.43
C LEU A 26 3.35 2.47 -11.97
N GLY A 27 4.48 2.47 -11.26
CA GLY A 27 4.49 2.10 -9.85
C GLY A 27 5.70 2.63 -9.11
N ILE A 28 5.52 2.80 -7.80
CA ILE A 28 6.56 3.24 -6.88
C ILE A 28 6.40 2.54 -5.54
N ALA A 29 7.49 2.13 -4.93
CA ALA A 29 7.51 1.59 -3.57
C ALA A 29 8.76 2.05 -2.82
N ILE A 30 8.59 2.42 -1.57
CA ILE A 30 9.69 2.78 -0.66
C ILE A 30 10.18 1.51 0.02
N ASP A 31 11.50 1.33 0.06
CA ASP A 31 12.11 0.19 0.76
C ASP A 31 11.72 0.20 2.25
N PRO A 32 11.33 -0.93 2.86
CA PRO A 32 11.05 -0.99 4.29
C PRO A 32 12.21 -0.55 5.18
N ASP A 33 13.45 -0.69 4.70
CA ASP A 33 14.68 -0.24 5.36
C ASP A 33 15.20 1.11 4.83
N PHE A 34 14.31 1.94 4.29
CA PHE A 34 14.65 3.23 3.66
C PHE A 34 15.49 4.15 4.54
N LEU A 35 15.28 4.14 5.84
CA LEU A 35 16.05 4.97 6.77
C LEU A 35 17.54 4.66 6.74
N ASN A 36 17.93 3.43 6.42
CA ASN A 36 19.32 2.99 6.33
C ASN A 36 19.84 3.00 4.88
N ASN A 37 19.08 2.39 3.95
CA ASN A 37 19.53 2.15 2.58
C ASN A 37 19.15 3.25 1.59
N ARG A 38 18.12 4.07 1.92
CA ARG A 38 17.63 5.16 1.08
C ARG A 38 17.11 4.73 -0.28
N PHE A 39 16.62 3.47 -0.42
CA PHE A 39 16.15 2.93 -1.68
C PHE A 39 14.66 3.18 -1.92
N ILE A 40 14.35 3.51 -3.18
CA ILE A 40 13.00 3.60 -3.73
C ILE A 40 12.98 2.81 -5.02
N TYR A 41 11.96 1.98 -5.19
CA TYR A 41 11.78 1.14 -6.38
C TYR A 41 10.68 1.69 -7.26
N VAL A 42 10.88 1.56 -8.55
CA VAL A 42 9.93 2.03 -9.56
C VAL A 42 9.70 0.96 -10.62
N PHE A 43 8.46 0.91 -11.11
CA PHE A 43 8.09 0.17 -12.31
C PHE A 43 7.70 1.17 -13.38
N TYR A 44 8.34 1.09 -14.55
CA TYR A 44 8.12 2.06 -15.61
C TYR A 44 8.33 1.45 -16.99
N THR A 45 7.70 2.05 -18.01
CA THR A 45 7.96 1.71 -19.41
C THR A 45 9.22 2.44 -19.90
N ALA A 46 10.21 1.70 -20.37
CA ALA A 46 11.42 2.27 -20.94
C ALA A 46 11.10 3.24 -22.10
N SER A 47 11.93 4.25 -22.32
CA SER A 47 11.70 5.27 -23.34
C SER A 47 11.57 4.73 -24.78
N SER A 48 12.06 3.51 -25.03
CA SER A 48 11.83 2.79 -26.29
C SER A 48 10.40 2.33 -26.48
N GLY A 49 9.60 2.23 -25.41
CA GLY A 49 8.23 1.70 -25.40
C GLY A 49 8.13 0.17 -25.48
N ASN A 50 9.24 -0.56 -25.55
CA ASN A 50 9.23 -1.98 -25.87
C ASN A 50 9.25 -2.89 -24.63
N GLU A 51 9.59 -2.37 -23.47
CA GLU A 51 9.69 -3.13 -22.22
C GLU A 51 9.33 -2.28 -21.00
N ASN A 52 8.76 -2.93 -19.99
CA ASN A 52 8.66 -2.40 -18.66
C ASN A 52 9.89 -2.82 -17.85
N ARG A 53 10.28 -1.98 -16.91
CA ARG A 53 11.47 -2.17 -16.09
C ARG A 53 11.15 -2.02 -14.61
N ILE A 54 11.73 -2.90 -13.81
CA ILE A 54 11.86 -2.73 -12.37
C ILE A 54 13.23 -2.10 -12.12
N ALA A 55 13.25 -0.94 -11.48
CA ALA A 55 14.49 -0.25 -11.18
C ALA A 55 14.49 0.31 -9.76
N ARG A 56 15.68 0.66 -9.30
CA ARG A 56 15.93 1.24 -7.99
C ARG A 56 16.60 2.60 -8.14
N LEU A 57 16.12 3.56 -7.37
CA LEU A 57 16.76 4.85 -7.12
C LEU A 57 17.29 4.88 -5.68
N GLN A 58 18.28 5.74 -5.43
CA GLN A 58 18.76 6.02 -4.09
C GLN A 58 18.55 7.50 -3.76
N GLU A 59 17.94 7.78 -2.62
CA GLU A 59 17.84 9.14 -2.11
C GLU A 59 19.22 9.61 -1.59
N GLN A 60 19.65 10.76 -2.07
CA GLN A 60 20.87 11.43 -1.62
C GLN A 60 20.62 12.93 -1.55
N ASN A 61 20.70 13.50 -0.34
CA ASN A 61 20.54 14.94 -0.09
C ASN A 61 19.23 15.53 -0.66
N GLY A 62 18.11 14.80 -0.52
CA GLY A 62 16.80 15.25 -0.96
C GLY A 62 16.49 15.01 -2.45
N ILE A 63 17.36 14.32 -3.18
CA ILE A 63 17.13 13.96 -4.59
C ILE A 63 17.35 12.48 -4.85
N GLY A 64 16.59 11.95 -5.81
CA GLY A 64 16.73 10.58 -6.29
C GLY A 64 17.85 10.46 -7.32
N THR A 65 18.83 9.62 -7.01
CA THR A 65 20.02 9.40 -7.82
C THR A 65 20.19 7.90 -8.16
N ASN A 66 21.23 7.57 -8.91
CA ASN A 66 21.69 6.19 -9.15
C ASN A 66 20.58 5.25 -9.66
N LEU A 67 19.79 5.70 -10.66
CA LEU A 67 18.79 4.81 -11.28
C LEU A 67 19.49 3.54 -11.80
N THR A 68 19.15 2.41 -11.17
CA THR A 68 19.70 1.09 -11.50
C THR A 68 18.57 0.19 -11.95
N VAL A 69 18.60 -0.27 -13.19
CA VAL A 69 17.66 -1.27 -13.72
C VAL A 69 18.01 -2.63 -13.12
N LEU A 70 17.05 -3.29 -12.52
CA LEU A 70 17.19 -4.57 -11.82
C LEU A 70 16.62 -5.74 -12.64
N SER A 71 15.51 -5.51 -13.37
CA SER A 71 14.92 -6.55 -14.20
C SER A 71 15.80 -6.91 -15.38
N PRO A 72 15.89 -8.21 -15.77
CA PRO A 72 16.58 -8.61 -17.00
C PRO A 72 15.97 -7.91 -18.23
N ALA A 73 16.80 -7.55 -19.19
CA ALA A 73 16.35 -6.93 -20.43
C ALA A 73 15.34 -7.83 -21.15
N GLY A 74 14.22 -7.26 -21.58
CA GLY A 74 13.16 -7.97 -22.28
C GLY A 74 12.32 -8.93 -21.43
N ALA A 75 12.53 -9.00 -20.10
CA ALA A 75 11.76 -9.90 -19.22
C ALA A 75 10.27 -9.53 -19.16
N ILE A 76 9.94 -8.24 -19.28
CA ILE A 76 8.57 -7.72 -19.24
C ILE A 76 8.32 -6.89 -20.50
N PRO A 77 8.02 -7.52 -21.65
CA PRO A 77 7.68 -6.80 -22.86
C PRO A 77 6.49 -5.87 -22.64
N SER A 78 6.59 -4.63 -23.11
CA SER A 78 5.55 -3.59 -23.01
C SER A 78 4.88 -3.38 -24.36
N ILE A 79 3.61 -3.02 -24.30
CA ILE A 79 2.83 -2.46 -25.40
C ILE A 79 1.99 -1.28 -24.87
N LEU A 80 1.13 -0.70 -25.69
CA LEU A 80 0.35 0.49 -25.30
C LEU A 80 -0.56 0.25 -24.07
N TYR A 81 -1.07 -0.97 -23.88
CA TYR A 81 -2.03 -1.30 -22.82
C TYR A 81 -1.62 -2.56 -22.06
N HIS A 82 -2.26 -2.75 -20.91
CA HIS A 82 -2.09 -3.91 -20.04
C HIS A 82 -0.65 -4.10 -19.59
N ASN A 83 -0.07 -3.04 -19.06
CA ASN A 83 1.28 -3.07 -18.53
C ASN A 83 1.31 -3.43 -17.03
N GLY A 84 0.19 -3.31 -16.33
CA GLY A 84 0.15 -3.45 -14.87
C GLY A 84 0.87 -2.28 -14.19
N GLY A 85 1.62 -2.55 -13.14
CA GLY A 85 2.52 -1.54 -12.58
C GLY A 85 2.70 -1.52 -11.07
N PRO A 86 1.71 -1.90 -10.24
CA PRO A 86 1.85 -1.74 -8.81
C PRO A 86 3.02 -2.53 -8.23
N LEU A 87 3.72 -1.86 -7.30
CA LEU A 87 4.79 -2.42 -6.48
C LEU A 87 4.37 -2.38 -5.02
N LEU A 88 4.60 -3.46 -4.28
CA LEU A 88 4.30 -3.51 -2.86
C LEU A 88 5.28 -4.40 -2.11
N PHE A 89 5.84 -3.90 -1.01
CA PHE A 89 6.64 -4.73 -0.13
C PHE A 89 5.76 -5.61 0.75
N GLY A 90 6.08 -6.90 0.80
CA GLY A 90 5.55 -7.83 1.80
C GLY A 90 6.12 -7.54 3.19
N ARG A 91 5.47 -8.08 4.22
CA ARG A 91 5.95 -7.95 5.61
C ARG A 91 7.30 -8.62 5.86
N ASP A 92 7.63 -9.57 5.02
CA ASP A 92 8.91 -10.30 5.02
C ASP A 92 10.03 -9.57 4.26
N GLY A 93 9.77 -8.35 3.78
CA GLY A 93 10.72 -7.55 3.02
C GLY A 93 10.86 -7.96 1.54
N THR A 94 10.08 -8.92 1.07
CA THR A 94 10.05 -9.24 -0.37
C THR A 94 9.22 -8.21 -1.14
N LEU A 95 9.55 -7.99 -2.41
CA LEU A 95 8.84 -7.06 -3.29
C LEU A 95 7.87 -7.83 -4.20
N PHE A 96 6.59 -7.52 -4.13
CA PHE A 96 5.58 -7.94 -5.09
C PHE A 96 5.48 -6.93 -6.23
N VAL A 97 5.35 -7.45 -7.44
CA VAL A 97 5.21 -6.66 -8.67
C VAL A 97 4.08 -7.26 -9.50
N ALA A 98 3.06 -6.46 -9.81
CA ALA A 98 1.97 -6.92 -10.68
C ALA A 98 2.21 -6.47 -12.13
N THR A 99 2.03 -7.38 -13.07
CA THR A 99 2.28 -7.17 -14.50
C THR A 99 1.06 -7.56 -15.31
N GLY A 100 0.63 -6.70 -16.24
CA GLY A 100 -0.45 -7.02 -17.17
C GLY A 100 -0.06 -8.06 -18.23
N ASP A 101 -1.06 -8.62 -18.92
CA ASP A 101 -0.89 -9.65 -19.94
C ASP A 101 -0.31 -9.11 -21.28
N GLY A 102 -0.20 -7.77 -21.43
CA GLY A 102 0.24 -7.11 -22.64
C GLY A 102 -0.67 -7.40 -23.84
N LEU A 103 -2.00 -7.41 -23.65
CA LEU A 103 -3.04 -7.78 -24.62
C LEU A 103 -2.90 -9.21 -25.19
N GLY A 104 -2.05 -10.03 -24.58
CA GLY A 104 -1.86 -11.41 -24.99
C GLY A 104 -2.34 -12.37 -23.91
N GLY A 105 -3.63 -12.66 -23.83
CA GLY A 105 -4.23 -13.46 -22.76
C GLY A 105 -3.50 -14.80 -22.51
N ALA A 106 -2.96 -15.45 -23.54
CA ALA A 106 -2.16 -16.67 -23.39
C ALA A 106 -0.89 -16.44 -22.52
N ASN A 107 -0.34 -15.23 -22.49
CA ASN A 107 0.79 -14.92 -21.65
C ASN A 107 0.48 -15.10 -20.16
N ALA A 108 -0.77 -14.81 -19.78
CA ALA A 108 -1.22 -14.93 -18.40
C ALA A 108 -1.13 -16.37 -17.86
N GLN A 109 -1.32 -17.37 -18.72
CA GLN A 109 -1.27 -18.79 -18.36
C GLN A 109 0.14 -19.41 -18.49
N ASP A 110 1.07 -18.76 -19.21
CA ASP A 110 2.44 -19.26 -19.36
C ASP A 110 3.32 -18.83 -18.18
N ILE A 111 3.58 -19.73 -17.25
CA ILE A 111 4.40 -19.48 -16.05
C ILE A 111 5.89 -19.20 -16.32
N LEU A 112 6.35 -19.38 -17.55
CA LEU A 112 7.72 -19.02 -17.96
C LEU A 112 7.83 -17.53 -18.34
N GLN A 113 6.72 -16.84 -18.49
CA GLN A 113 6.63 -15.42 -18.80
C GLN A 113 6.30 -14.59 -17.58
N TRP A 114 6.74 -13.32 -17.59
CA TRP A 114 6.49 -12.40 -16.50
C TRP A 114 5.23 -11.52 -16.72
N ARG A 115 4.50 -11.70 -17.80
CA ARG A 115 3.28 -10.97 -18.13
C ARG A 115 2.03 -11.67 -17.61
N GLY A 116 1.05 -10.91 -17.09
CA GLY A 116 -0.18 -11.44 -16.50
C GLY A 116 0.08 -12.19 -15.19
N LYS A 117 0.95 -11.64 -14.34
CA LYS A 117 1.46 -12.28 -13.11
C LYS A 117 1.46 -11.32 -11.94
N ILE A 118 1.47 -11.88 -10.75
CA ILE A 118 2.12 -11.26 -9.61
C ILE A 118 3.47 -11.95 -9.47
N LEU A 119 4.54 -11.16 -9.50
CA LEU A 119 5.93 -11.60 -9.28
C LEU A 119 6.35 -11.28 -7.86
N ARG A 120 7.25 -12.08 -7.27
CA ARG A 120 7.80 -11.85 -5.93
C ARG A 120 9.31 -12.04 -5.92
N PHE A 121 10.01 -11.09 -5.29
CA PHE A 121 11.46 -11.02 -5.30
C PHE A 121 12.05 -10.70 -3.92
N ASP A 122 13.20 -11.27 -3.62
CA ASP A 122 14.08 -10.81 -2.54
C ASP A 122 14.84 -9.55 -3.01
N MET A 123 14.92 -8.57 -2.12
CA MET A 123 15.58 -7.30 -2.39
C MET A 123 16.93 -7.22 -1.65
N PRO A 124 17.88 -6.38 -2.09
CA PRO A 124 17.75 -5.32 -3.10
C PRO A 124 18.12 -5.73 -4.54
N ASN A 125 18.39 -6.99 -4.82
CA ASN A 125 18.98 -7.44 -6.09
C ASN A 125 18.00 -8.18 -7.00
N LEU A 126 16.71 -8.18 -6.70
CA LEU A 126 15.65 -8.84 -7.49
C LEU A 126 15.93 -10.35 -7.64
N THR A 127 16.35 -11.02 -6.57
CA THR A 127 16.56 -12.47 -6.61
C THR A 127 15.25 -13.22 -6.33
N VAL A 128 15.17 -14.47 -6.75
CA VAL A 128 13.96 -15.27 -6.56
C VAL A 128 13.97 -15.92 -5.18
N PRO A 129 12.97 -15.65 -4.32
CA PRO A 129 12.85 -16.31 -3.02
C PRO A 129 12.71 -17.82 -3.15
N SER A 130 13.42 -18.58 -2.32
CA SER A 130 13.30 -20.05 -2.28
C SER A 130 11.91 -20.51 -1.85
N SER A 131 11.16 -19.66 -1.18
CA SER A 131 9.77 -19.88 -0.74
C SER A 131 8.72 -19.56 -1.79
N ASN A 132 9.10 -19.18 -3.03
CA ASN A 132 8.14 -18.99 -4.11
C ASN A 132 7.48 -20.30 -4.50
N PRO A 133 6.18 -20.27 -4.90
CA PRO A 133 5.43 -21.50 -5.20
C PRO A 133 5.97 -22.28 -6.38
N PHE A 134 6.67 -21.61 -7.31
CA PHE A 134 7.30 -22.24 -8.47
C PHE A 134 8.83 -22.15 -8.31
N PRO A 135 9.53 -23.28 -8.07
CA PRO A 135 10.97 -23.26 -7.80
C PRO A 135 11.77 -22.56 -8.90
N GLY A 136 12.59 -21.59 -8.52
CA GLY A 136 13.43 -20.81 -9.43
C GLY A 136 12.70 -19.80 -10.30
N SER A 137 11.39 -19.64 -10.14
CA SER A 137 10.57 -18.67 -10.84
C SER A 137 10.15 -17.51 -9.92
N PRO A 138 10.16 -16.25 -10.39
CA PRO A 138 9.62 -15.14 -9.63
C PRO A 138 8.07 -15.12 -9.58
N VAL A 139 7.41 -15.98 -10.33
CA VAL A 139 5.94 -16.05 -10.39
C VAL A 139 5.39 -16.44 -9.02
N TYR A 140 4.53 -15.59 -8.45
CA TYR A 140 3.81 -15.83 -7.21
C TYR A 140 2.38 -16.29 -7.45
N SER A 141 1.70 -15.65 -8.41
CA SER A 141 0.39 -16.06 -8.95
C SER A 141 0.31 -15.73 -10.43
N TYR A 142 -0.64 -16.34 -11.14
CA TYR A 142 -0.76 -16.22 -12.59
C TYR A 142 -2.21 -16.21 -13.06
N GLY A 143 -2.42 -16.04 -14.35
CA GLY A 143 -3.79 -15.98 -14.91
C GLY A 143 -4.44 -14.63 -14.69
N HIS A 144 -3.66 -13.54 -14.67
CA HIS A 144 -4.14 -12.17 -14.51
C HIS A 144 -4.16 -11.41 -15.83
N ARG A 145 -5.10 -10.47 -15.97
CA ARG A 145 -5.22 -9.63 -17.15
C ARG A 145 -4.46 -8.30 -17.00
N ASN A 146 -4.95 -7.39 -16.15
CA ASN A 146 -4.34 -6.06 -16.01
C ASN A 146 -4.61 -5.50 -14.61
N GLN A 147 -3.62 -5.62 -13.74
CA GLN A 147 -3.71 -5.24 -12.34
C GLN A 147 -3.23 -3.80 -12.14
N PHE A 148 -3.98 -3.01 -11.36
CA PHE A 148 -3.64 -1.61 -11.06
C PHE A 148 -3.41 -1.31 -9.58
N GLY A 149 -3.78 -2.19 -8.67
CA GLY A 149 -3.60 -1.99 -7.24
C GLY A 149 -3.13 -3.26 -6.54
N LEU A 150 -2.25 -3.09 -5.55
CA LEU A 150 -1.84 -4.11 -4.59
C LEU A 150 -1.95 -3.55 -3.17
N ALA A 151 -2.47 -4.35 -2.25
CA ALA A 151 -2.55 -3.99 -0.84
C ALA A 151 -2.36 -5.21 0.07
N LEU A 152 -1.73 -5.03 1.23
CA LEU A 152 -1.67 -6.05 2.28
C LEU A 152 -2.74 -5.79 3.34
N HIS A 153 -3.49 -6.82 3.68
CA HIS A 153 -4.42 -6.73 4.80
C HIS A 153 -3.65 -6.50 6.11
N PRO A 154 -3.98 -5.44 6.89
CA PRO A 154 -3.14 -5.00 8.01
C PRO A 154 -3.08 -5.99 9.18
N VAL A 155 -4.01 -6.92 9.27
CA VAL A 155 -4.02 -7.95 10.34
C VAL A 155 -3.46 -9.28 9.82
N THR A 156 -4.04 -9.84 8.73
CA THR A 156 -3.65 -11.17 8.24
C THR A 156 -2.35 -11.16 7.44
N GLY A 157 -1.98 -10.02 6.84
CA GLY A 157 -0.82 -9.91 5.94
C GLY A 157 -1.05 -10.50 4.55
N GLU A 158 -2.26 -10.96 4.24
CA GLU A 158 -2.61 -11.48 2.93
C GLU A 158 -2.62 -10.37 1.89
N LEU A 159 -2.24 -10.73 0.67
CA LEU A 159 -2.15 -9.82 -0.46
C LEU A 159 -3.49 -9.74 -1.19
N PHE A 160 -3.90 -8.54 -1.53
CA PHE A 160 -5.09 -8.23 -2.32
C PHE A 160 -4.72 -7.40 -3.54
N GLN A 161 -5.53 -7.52 -4.58
CA GLN A 161 -5.36 -6.72 -5.79
C GLN A 161 -6.68 -6.23 -6.36
N THR A 162 -6.62 -5.15 -7.16
CA THR A 162 -7.63 -4.73 -8.11
C THR A 162 -7.20 -5.09 -9.51
N GLU A 163 -8.12 -5.64 -10.31
CA GLU A 163 -7.85 -6.10 -11.66
C GLU A 163 -8.91 -5.63 -12.64
N ASN A 164 -8.48 -5.10 -13.77
CA ASN A 164 -9.37 -4.77 -14.87
C ASN A 164 -9.56 -6.01 -15.76
N GLY A 165 -10.79 -6.47 -15.79
CA GLY A 165 -11.22 -7.57 -16.63
C GLY A 165 -11.36 -7.19 -18.10
N GLY A 166 -11.89 -8.09 -18.89
CA GLY A 166 -12.10 -7.88 -20.33
C GLY A 166 -13.31 -6.98 -20.63
N ALA A 167 -14.43 -7.62 -20.96
CA ALA A 167 -15.64 -6.90 -21.30
C ALA A 167 -16.75 -7.07 -20.26
N LEU A 168 -16.60 -8.00 -19.35
CA LEU A 168 -17.68 -8.43 -18.46
C LEU A 168 -17.52 -7.84 -17.06
N MET A 169 -16.40 -8.02 -16.40
CA MET A 169 -16.25 -7.73 -14.99
C MET A 169 -14.85 -7.22 -14.67
N ASP A 170 -14.75 -6.29 -13.72
CA ASP A 170 -13.52 -6.02 -12.98
C ASP A 170 -13.56 -6.78 -11.65
N GLU A 171 -12.39 -7.06 -11.07
CA GLU A 171 -12.25 -7.97 -9.95
C GLU A 171 -11.47 -7.37 -8.79
N ILE A 172 -11.85 -7.76 -7.58
CA ILE A 172 -10.96 -7.69 -6.41
C ILE A 172 -10.58 -9.13 -6.06
N ASN A 173 -9.30 -9.39 -6.04
CA ASN A 173 -8.75 -10.71 -5.77
C ASN A 173 -7.98 -10.75 -4.45
N ARG A 174 -8.21 -11.79 -3.64
CA ARG A 174 -7.31 -12.20 -2.56
C ARG A 174 -6.28 -13.16 -3.14
N ILE A 175 -5.02 -12.82 -3.03
CA ILE A 175 -3.94 -13.51 -3.73
C ILE A 175 -3.39 -14.65 -2.89
N VAL A 176 -3.39 -15.85 -3.48
CA VAL A 176 -2.81 -17.05 -2.89
C VAL A 176 -1.55 -17.48 -3.65
N PRO A 177 -0.53 -17.99 -2.96
CA PRO A 177 0.69 -18.49 -3.62
C PRO A 177 0.36 -19.62 -4.60
N GLY A 178 0.85 -19.51 -5.84
CA GLY A 178 0.64 -20.50 -6.90
C GLY A 178 -0.76 -20.48 -7.52
N GLY A 179 -1.64 -19.56 -7.09
CA GLY A 179 -3.01 -19.47 -7.60
C GLY A 179 -3.07 -19.08 -9.08
N ASN A 180 -3.99 -19.71 -9.80
CA ASN A 180 -4.38 -19.37 -11.17
C ASN A 180 -5.73 -18.64 -11.15
N TYR A 181 -5.75 -17.38 -11.63
CA TYR A 181 -6.93 -16.52 -11.63
C TYR A 181 -7.76 -16.60 -12.94
N GLY A 182 -7.41 -17.55 -13.81
CA GLY A 182 -8.25 -18.01 -14.90
C GLY A 182 -8.15 -17.25 -16.21
N TRP A 183 -7.71 -15.99 -16.23
CA TRP A 183 -7.60 -15.22 -17.46
C TRP A 183 -6.71 -15.91 -18.51
N PRO A 184 -7.09 -16.02 -19.80
CA PRO A 184 -8.31 -15.47 -20.43
C PRO A 184 -9.49 -16.44 -20.48
N SER A 185 -9.38 -17.62 -19.90
CA SER A 185 -10.43 -18.66 -19.99
C SER A 185 -11.63 -18.38 -19.10
N VAL A 186 -11.40 -17.69 -17.99
CA VAL A 186 -12.41 -17.28 -17.01
C VAL A 186 -12.29 -15.78 -16.75
N GLU A 187 -13.41 -15.11 -16.60
CA GLU A 187 -13.55 -13.73 -16.18
C GLU A 187 -14.67 -13.67 -15.13
N GLY A 188 -14.34 -13.21 -13.92
CA GLY A 188 -15.28 -13.21 -12.80
C GLY A 188 -15.44 -14.59 -12.13
N THR A 189 -16.53 -14.74 -11.38
CA THR A 189 -16.84 -15.97 -10.64
C THR A 189 -17.49 -16.99 -11.54
N GLU A 190 -16.98 -18.21 -11.55
CA GLU A 190 -17.59 -19.31 -12.29
C GLU A 190 -18.90 -19.79 -11.63
N THR A 191 -19.93 -20.08 -12.43
CA THR A 191 -21.19 -20.61 -11.92
C THR A 191 -21.07 -22.05 -11.38
N VAL A 192 -20.06 -22.78 -11.86
CA VAL A 192 -19.67 -24.10 -11.36
C VAL A 192 -18.23 -24.02 -10.94
N PRO A 193 -17.91 -24.13 -9.65
CA PRO A 193 -16.53 -23.99 -9.15
C PRO A 193 -15.58 -24.95 -9.86
N ASN A 194 -14.50 -24.40 -10.38
CA ASN A 194 -13.41 -25.16 -10.97
C ASN A 194 -12.16 -25.06 -10.08
N PRO A 195 -11.73 -26.14 -9.43
CA PRO A 195 -10.60 -26.10 -8.51
C PRO A 195 -9.26 -25.75 -9.16
N ALA A 196 -9.21 -25.67 -10.50
CA ALA A 196 -8.03 -25.21 -11.22
C ALA A 196 -7.84 -23.68 -11.16
N PHE A 197 -8.90 -22.95 -10.81
CA PHE A 197 -8.91 -21.50 -10.74
C PHE A 197 -9.27 -20.98 -9.35
N VAL A 198 -8.80 -19.80 -9.03
CA VAL A 198 -9.15 -19.07 -7.80
C VAL A 198 -10.21 -18.05 -8.18
N ASP A 199 -11.40 -18.19 -7.60
CA ASP A 199 -12.46 -17.20 -7.78
C ASP A 199 -12.09 -15.84 -7.18
N PRO A 200 -12.52 -14.72 -7.80
CA PRO A 200 -12.34 -13.39 -7.21
C PRO A 200 -13.14 -13.27 -5.90
N LEU A 201 -12.64 -12.42 -5.00
CA LEU A 201 -13.34 -12.07 -3.76
C LEU A 201 -14.67 -11.36 -4.05
N THR A 202 -14.68 -10.47 -5.04
CA THR A 202 -15.87 -9.78 -5.56
C THR A 202 -15.63 -9.25 -6.97
N VAL A 203 -16.71 -9.03 -7.69
CA VAL A 203 -16.71 -8.54 -9.08
C VAL A 203 -17.55 -7.27 -9.23
N TYR A 204 -17.25 -6.47 -10.24
CA TYR A 204 -17.95 -5.22 -10.56
C TYR A 204 -18.41 -5.20 -12.00
N GLN A 205 -19.71 -4.92 -12.19
CA GLN A 205 -20.38 -4.79 -13.49
C GLN A 205 -21.23 -3.51 -13.52
N PRO A 206 -21.24 -2.75 -14.63
CA PRO A 206 -20.27 -2.83 -15.74
C PRO A 206 -18.88 -2.49 -15.23
N THR A 207 -17.84 -2.82 -16.00
CA THR A 207 -16.43 -2.59 -15.65
C THR A 207 -16.15 -1.12 -15.28
N PRO A 208 -15.90 -0.78 -14.01
CA PRO A 208 -15.60 0.59 -13.62
C PRO A 208 -14.15 1.00 -13.89
N ALA A 209 -13.31 0.08 -14.36
CA ALA A 209 -11.86 0.20 -14.50
C ALA A 209 -11.20 0.48 -13.14
N LEU A 210 -11.12 -0.57 -12.31
CA LEU A 210 -10.52 -0.48 -10.97
C LEU A 210 -9.05 -0.11 -11.04
N THR A 211 -8.64 0.83 -10.19
CA THR A 211 -7.26 1.32 -10.13
C THR A 211 -6.64 1.06 -8.75
N GLY A 212 -5.86 1.99 -8.21
CA GLY A 212 -5.11 1.78 -6.97
C GLY A 212 -5.96 1.43 -5.76
N CYS A 213 -5.40 0.70 -4.82
CA CYS A 213 -6.09 0.23 -3.63
C CYS A 213 -5.20 0.26 -2.39
N THR A 214 -5.83 0.28 -1.23
CA THR A 214 -5.18 0.20 0.08
C THR A 214 -6.14 -0.31 1.14
N PHE A 215 -5.60 -0.84 2.25
CA PHE A 215 -6.38 -1.03 3.47
C PHE A 215 -6.19 0.18 4.39
N TYR A 216 -7.28 0.64 5.00
CA TYR A 216 -7.19 1.65 6.03
C TYR A 216 -6.70 1.04 7.34
N SER A 217 -5.52 1.43 7.79
CA SER A 217 -4.92 0.99 9.07
C SER A 217 -4.70 2.12 10.05
N GLY A 218 -5.19 3.34 9.73
CA GLY A 218 -5.10 4.51 10.59
C GLY A 218 -6.14 4.51 11.71
N GLU A 219 -6.03 5.50 12.58
CA GLU A 219 -6.92 5.70 13.72
C GLU A 219 -7.71 7.03 13.63
N ASN A 220 -7.52 7.82 12.55
CA ASN A 220 -8.16 9.11 12.39
C ASN A 220 -9.64 9.00 12.02
N TYR A 221 -10.02 7.91 11.34
CA TYR A 221 -11.42 7.67 10.98
C TYR A 221 -12.13 6.81 12.05
N PRO A 222 -13.46 6.85 12.09
CA PRO A 222 -14.25 5.99 12.97
C PRO A 222 -13.86 4.51 12.86
N ALA A 223 -14.01 3.78 13.96
CA ALA A 223 -13.53 2.38 14.08
C ALA A 223 -14.09 1.42 13.03
N ASN A 224 -15.26 1.71 12.45
CA ASN A 224 -15.86 0.92 11.37
C ASN A 224 -15.09 1.01 10.04
N TYR A 225 -14.15 1.96 9.89
CA TYR A 225 -13.25 2.03 8.74
C TYR A 225 -11.96 1.23 8.94
N ARG A 226 -11.65 0.77 10.14
CA ARG A 226 -10.43 0.00 10.40
C ARG A 226 -10.43 -1.31 9.61
N ASN A 227 -9.32 -1.60 8.92
CA ASN A 227 -9.14 -2.75 8.04
C ASN A 227 -10.11 -2.82 6.84
N VAL A 228 -10.76 -1.71 6.50
CA VAL A 228 -11.57 -1.61 5.29
C VAL A 228 -10.66 -1.46 4.08
N PHE A 229 -10.97 -2.17 3.01
CA PHE A 229 -10.30 -2.09 1.72
C PHE A 229 -10.88 -0.93 0.90
N PHE A 230 -10.04 0.04 0.57
CA PHE A 230 -10.39 1.18 -0.27
C PHE A 230 -9.75 1.03 -1.64
N PHE A 231 -10.47 1.42 -2.66
CA PHE A 231 -9.96 1.47 -4.04
C PHE A 231 -10.66 2.56 -4.84
N THR A 232 -9.99 2.96 -5.92
CA THR A 232 -10.50 3.95 -6.87
C THR A 232 -10.92 3.28 -8.17
N ASP A 233 -11.75 3.96 -8.93
CA ASP A 233 -12.10 3.57 -10.30
C ASP A 233 -11.90 4.73 -11.28
N TRP A 234 -11.58 4.37 -12.53
CA TRP A 234 -11.31 5.35 -13.58
C TRP A 234 -12.56 5.85 -14.26
N ASN A 235 -13.50 4.93 -14.61
CA ASN A 235 -14.63 5.26 -15.49
C ASN A 235 -15.74 6.03 -14.76
N GLN A 236 -15.88 5.82 -13.46
CA GLN A 236 -16.96 6.41 -12.66
C GLN A 236 -16.46 7.52 -11.74
N GLY A 237 -15.14 7.66 -11.55
CA GLY A 237 -14.55 8.72 -10.73
C GLY A 237 -14.89 8.59 -9.24
N ARG A 238 -14.79 7.38 -8.68
CA ARG A 238 -15.25 7.06 -7.33
C ARG A 238 -14.16 6.49 -6.46
N VAL A 239 -14.30 6.70 -5.16
CA VAL A 239 -13.62 5.91 -4.13
C VAL A 239 -14.64 5.01 -3.46
N ARG A 240 -14.34 3.73 -3.41
CA ARG A 240 -15.20 2.69 -2.84
C ARG A 240 -14.53 2.02 -1.66
N ALA A 241 -15.35 1.43 -0.80
CA ALA A 241 -14.92 0.75 0.40
C ALA A 241 -15.56 -0.64 0.50
N VAL A 242 -14.73 -1.65 0.78
CA VAL A 242 -15.15 -3.03 1.01
C VAL A 242 -14.74 -3.45 2.41
N THR A 243 -15.73 -3.81 3.22
CA THR A 243 -15.50 -4.39 4.53
C THR A 243 -15.43 -5.90 4.41
N LEU A 244 -14.39 -6.49 4.97
CA LEU A 244 -14.19 -7.94 5.00
C LEU A 244 -14.50 -8.53 6.37
N ASP A 245 -14.73 -9.83 6.43
CA ASP A 245 -14.79 -10.56 7.69
C ASP A 245 -13.42 -10.58 8.40
N ALA A 246 -13.39 -11.05 9.64
CA ALA A 246 -12.17 -11.06 10.46
C ALA A 246 -11.03 -11.92 9.86
N ALA A 247 -11.37 -12.91 9.04
CA ALA A 247 -10.40 -13.74 8.33
C ALA A 247 -9.95 -13.10 6.99
N ALA A 248 -10.59 -12.02 6.57
CA ALA A 248 -10.40 -11.35 5.28
C ALA A 248 -10.72 -12.24 4.06
N HIS A 249 -11.61 -13.19 4.22
CA HIS A 249 -11.97 -14.16 3.17
C HIS A 249 -13.33 -13.90 2.53
N ASN A 250 -14.19 -13.12 3.18
CA ASN A 250 -15.53 -12.84 2.67
C ASN A 250 -15.84 -11.34 2.76
N VAL A 251 -16.58 -10.86 1.75
CA VAL A 251 -17.12 -9.50 1.75
C VAL A 251 -18.33 -9.43 2.70
N VAL A 252 -18.25 -8.55 3.68
CA VAL A 252 -19.36 -8.27 4.61
C VAL A 252 -20.23 -7.13 4.08
N SER A 253 -19.62 -6.09 3.55
CA SER A 253 -20.34 -4.96 2.95
C SER A 253 -19.51 -4.24 1.90
N GLN A 254 -20.20 -3.56 0.99
CA GLN A 254 -19.62 -2.67 0.00
C GLN A 254 -20.32 -1.33 0.10
N THR A 255 -19.56 -0.24 0.12
CA THR A 255 -20.10 1.11 0.21
C THR A 255 -19.41 2.04 -0.77
N LEU A 256 -20.13 3.04 -1.23
CA LEU A 256 -19.57 4.18 -1.92
C LEU A 256 -19.03 5.14 -0.87
N PHE A 257 -17.73 5.42 -0.90
CA PHE A 257 -17.09 6.33 0.04
C PHE A 257 -17.12 7.77 -0.49
N ASP A 258 -16.77 7.95 -1.77
CA ASP A 258 -16.85 9.23 -2.46
C ASP A 258 -17.28 8.99 -3.92
N ASP A 259 -18.29 9.73 -4.39
CA ASP A 259 -18.83 9.64 -5.74
C ASP A 259 -18.41 10.79 -6.66
N HIS A 260 -17.50 11.68 -6.18
CA HIS A 260 -17.00 12.83 -6.90
C HIS A 260 -15.47 12.95 -6.87
N ALA A 261 -14.77 11.85 -6.62
CA ALA A 261 -13.32 11.83 -6.46
C ALA A 261 -12.55 12.16 -7.76
N GLY A 262 -13.23 12.08 -8.92
CA GLY A 262 -12.56 12.11 -10.22
C GLY A 262 -11.90 10.79 -10.57
N SER A 263 -11.49 10.61 -11.82
CA SER A 263 -10.81 9.37 -12.27
C SER A 263 -9.54 9.13 -11.46
N GLY A 264 -9.57 8.14 -10.57
CA GLY A 264 -8.49 7.88 -9.62
C GLY A 264 -7.40 6.99 -10.21
N TYR A 265 -6.14 7.35 -10.00
CA TYR A 265 -5.00 6.49 -10.29
C TYR A 265 -4.64 5.59 -9.11
N ALA A 266 -4.63 6.19 -7.92
CA ALA A 266 -4.19 5.50 -6.70
C ALA A 266 -4.86 6.05 -5.45
N VAL A 267 -5.06 5.19 -4.47
CA VAL A 267 -5.37 5.54 -3.09
C VAL A 267 -4.40 4.83 -2.17
N THR A 268 -3.91 5.51 -1.16
CA THR A 268 -2.94 4.96 -0.21
C THR A 268 -3.11 5.56 1.18
N MET A 269 -2.56 4.87 2.18
CA MET A 269 -2.43 5.43 3.53
C MET A 269 -1.28 6.42 3.58
N GLY A 270 -1.56 7.64 3.99
CA GLY A 270 -0.54 8.62 4.30
C GLY A 270 0.12 8.40 5.66
N PRO A 271 1.29 8.99 5.90
CA PRO A 271 1.97 8.92 7.19
C PRO A 271 1.20 9.65 8.31
N ASP A 272 0.28 10.53 7.93
CA ASP A 272 -0.61 11.26 8.84
C ASP A 272 -1.84 10.44 9.29
N GLY A 273 -1.97 9.17 8.82
CA GLY A 273 -3.09 8.30 9.16
C GLY A 273 -4.38 8.57 8.37
N ASN A 274 -4.31 9.39 7.34
CA ASN A 274 -5.41 9.67 6.42
C ASN A 274 -5.25 8.91 5.11
N LEU A 275 -6.36 8.74 4.39
CA LEU A 275 -6.31 8.27 2.99
C LEU A 275 -5.89 9.42 2.09
N TRP A 276 -4.91 9.16 1.26
CA TRP A 276 -4.45 10.03 0.20
C TRP A 276 -4.80 9.42 -1.14
N TYR A 277 -5.18 10.23 -2.10
CA TYR A 277 -5.47 9.75 -3.44
C TYR A 277 -4.89 10.65 -4.51
N LEU A 278 -4.54 10.03 -5.64
CA LEU A 278 -4.08 10.69 -6.85
C LEU A 278 -5.18 10.60 -7.90
N THR A 279 -5.64 11.73 -8.39
CA THR A 279 -6.74 11.82 -9.35
C THR A 279 -6.34 12.52 -10.64
N ASN A 280 -7.10 12.26 -11.68
CA ASN A 280 -7.08 12.96 -12.97
C ASN A 280 -8.27 13.91 -13.08
N ASP A 281 -8.20 14.84 -14.01
CA ASP A 281 -9.12 15.96 -14.25
C ASP A 281 -10.50 15.58 -14.86
N ASN A 282 -11.03 14.41 -14.60
CA ASN A 282 -12.33 14.02 -15.13
C ASN A 282 -13.48 14.29 -14.14
N GLY A 283 -13.67 15.58 -13.77
CA GLY A 283 -14.87 16.00 -13.03
C GLY A 283 -14.81 15.83 -11.51
N GLY A 284 -13.60 15.66 -10.96
CA GLY A 284 -13.35 15.61 -9.51
C GLY A 284 -13.02 16.98 -8.90
N TYR A 285 -12.31 16.97 -7.78
CA TYR A 285 -11.97 18.17 -7.00
C TYR A 285 -10.89 19.06 -7.64
N GLY A 286 -10.25 18.63 -8.71
CA GLY A 286 -9.21 19.37 -9.44
C GLY A 286 -8.39 18.51 -10.38
N ALA A 287 -7.64 19.16 -11.28
CA ALA A 287 -6.86 18.50 -12.32
C ALA A 287 -5.55 17.92 -11.78
N ASN A 288 -5.36 16.60 -11.91
CA ASN A 288 -4.08 15.93 -11.58
C ASN A 288 -3.59 16.27 -10.16
N GLU A 289 -4.46 16.09 -9.19
CA GLU A 289 -4.19 16.44 -7.80
C GLU A 289 -3.79 15.23 -6.96
N VAL A 290 -2.94 15.52 -5.98
CA VAL A 290 -2.78 14.66 -4.81
C VAL A 290 -3.61 15.28 -3.69
N ALA A 291 -4.64 14.60 -3.26
CA ALA A 291 -5.55 15.06 -2.23
C ALA A 291 -5.63 14.05 -1.08
N ARG A 292 -6.21 14.48 0.05
CA ARG A 292 -6.44 13.58 1.19
C ARG A 292 -7.83 13.75 1.76
N TYR A 293 -8.37 12.68 2.29
CA TYR A 293 -9.59 12.69 3.06
C TYR A 293 -9.27 12.94 4.54
N VAL A 294 -9.84 13.97 5.11
CA VAL A 294 -9.68 14.32 6.52
C VAL A 294 -11.03 14.13 7.21
N HIS A 295 -11.06 13.34 8.27
CA HIS A 295 -12.26 13.21 9.08
C HIS A 295 -12.49 14.49 9.86
N ALA A 296 -13.74 14.99 9.87
CA ALA A 296 -14.07 16.29 10.49
C ALA A 296 -13.73 16.39 11.99
N ASN A 297 -13.61 15.24 12.66
CA ASN A 297 -13.23 15.15 14.08
C ASN A 297 -11.87 14.46 14.26
N GLU A 298 -10.95 14.64 13.30
CA GLU A 298 -9.60 14.06 13.39
C GLU A 298 -8.93 14.53 14.69
N PRO A 299 -8.50 13.59 15.54
CA PRO A 299 -7.78 13.94 16.75
C PRO A 299 -6.40 14.48 16.42
N VAL A 300 -6.06 15.63 16.93
CA VAL A 300 -4.68 16.16 16.91
C VAL A 300 -4.27 16.29 18.38
N PRO A 301 -3.20 15.67 18.80
CA PRO A 301 -2.22 14.86 18.06
C PRO A 301 -2.69 13.44 17.72
N SER A 302 -2.09 12.85 16.68
CA SER A 302 -2.36 11.47 16.27
C SER A 302 -1.08 10.63 16.17
N LEU A 303 -1.21 9.33 16.46
CA LEU A 303 -0.13 8.34 16.35
C LEU A 303 -0.50 7.26 15.35
N ASN A 304 0.37 7.01 14.39
CA ASN A 304 0.19 5.97 13.36
C ASN A 304 1.47 5.17 13.18
N VAL A 305 1.33 3.93 12.71
CA VAL A 305 2.45 3.10 12.27
C VAL A 305 2.59 3.26 10.77
N SER A 306 3.77 3.63 10.30
CA SER A 306 4.02 3.78 8.87
C SER A 306 3.70 2.50 8.11
N ALA A 307 3.06 2.64 6.94
CA ALA A 307 2.77 1.52 6.05
C ALA A 307 4.03 0.78 5.56
N VAL A 308 5.17 1.50 5.49
CA VAL A 308 6.47 0.93 5.08
C VAL A 308 7.23 0.25 6.23
N SER A 309 6.66 0.18 7.44
CA SER A 309 7.30 -0.49 8.55
C SER A 309 7.47 -1.98 8.28
N ASN A 310 8.70 -2.48 8.41
CA ASN A 310 8.94 -3.91 8.46
C ASN A 310 8.52 -4.44 9.86
N ARG A 311 7.44 -5.20 9.89
CA ARG A 311 6.85 -5.73 11.14
C ARG A 311 7.33 -7.14 11.47
N SER A 312 8.38 -7.63 10.82
CA SER A 312 9.02 -8.90 11.16
C SER A 312 9.97 -8.74 12.37
N VAL A 313 10.26 -9.86 13.02
CA VAL A 313 11.27 -9.90 14.09
C VAL A 313 12.63 -9.49 13.55
N GLY A 314 13.30 -8.58 14.25
CA GLY A 314 14.56 -7.99 13.79
C GLY A 314 14.39 -6.90 12.72
N GLY A 315 13.18 -6.67 12.25
CA GLY A 315 12.84 -5.56 11.35
C GLY A 315 12.69 -4.23 12.08
N THR A 316 12.56 -3.19 11.30
CA THR A 316 12.45 -1.82 11.79
C THR A 316 11.03 -1.31 11.61
N MET A 317 10.38 -0.90 12.68
CA MET A 317 9.08 -0.24 12.61
C MET A 317 9.26 1.26 12.68
N THR A 318 8.63 1.98 11.78
CA THR A 318 8.58 3.44 11.80
C THR A 318 7.26 3.90 12.41
N LEU A 319 7.35 4.60 13.52
CA LEU A 319 6.22 5.28 14.16
C LEU A 319 6.16 6.71 13.64
N CYS A 320 4.97 7.15 13.28
CA CYS A 320 4.68 8.52 12.87
C CYS A 320 3.76 9.16 13.91
N VAL A 321 4.22 10.22 14.57
CA VAL A 321 3.39 11.03 15.47
C VAL A 321 3.17 12.38 14.83
N HIS A 322 1.92 12.75 14.64
CA HIS A 322 1.53 14.10 14.23
C HIS A 322 1.20 14.90 15.49
N ALA A 323 1.87 16.01 15.70
CA ALA A 323 1.73 16.89 16.87
C ALA A 323 1.90 18.37 16.48
N SER A 324 1.60 19.27 17.41
CA SER A 324 1.77 20.71 17.18
C SER A 324 3.25 21.06 17.05
N GLN A 325 3.56 22.04 16.23
CA GLN A 325 4.95 22.50 16.04
C GLN A 325 5.57 22.92 17.39
N GLY A 326 6.80 22.47 17.65
CA GLY A 326 7.53 22.78 18.88
C GLY A 326 7.13 21.94 20.10
N SER A 327 6.23 20.95 19.93
CA SER A 327 5.81 20.05 21.00
C SER A 327 6.91 19.05 21.38
N ILE A 328 6.85 18.59 22.62
CA ILE A 328 7.58 17.41 23.10
C ILE A 328 6.63 16.23 23.06
N VAL A 329 7.07 15.14 22.46
CA VAL A 329 6.25 13.92 22.35
C VAL A 329 6.91 12.76 23.06
N GLY A 330 6.15 12.06 23.88
CA GLY A 330 6.54 10.78 24.48
C GLY A 330 5.63 9.65 24.01
N THR A 331 6.16 8.43 23.84
CA THR A 331 5.36 7.26 23.47
C THR A 331 5.40 6.21 24.55
N PHE A 332 4.28 5.48 24.65
CA PHE A 332 4.11 4.36 25.56
C PHE A 332 3.74 3.11 24.76
N LEU A 333 4.30 1.99 25.16
CA LEU A 333 4.03 0.67 24.61
C LEU A 333 3.41 -0.21 25.69
N SER A 334 2.40 -0.99 25.30
CA SER A 334 1.80 -2.01 26.19
C SER A 334 1.42 -3.24 25.37
N LEU A 335 1.42 -4.38 26.01
CA LEU A 335 0.86 -5.64 25.51
C LEU A 335 -0.63 -5.79 25.86
N SER A 336 -1.16 -4.87 26.66
CA SER A 336 -2.55 -4.87 27.11
C SER A 336 -3.26 -3.58 26.71
N ARG A 337 -4.41 -3.72 26.09
CA ARG A 337 -5.31 -2.59 25.80
C ARG A 337 -6.52 -2.65 26.72
N ALA A 338 -6.93 -1.51 27.26
CA ALA A 338 -8.17 -1.40 28.00
C ALA A 338 -9.37 -1.64 27.07
N THR A 339 -10.40 -2.33 27.57
CA THR A 339 -11.65 -2.57 26.83
C THR A 339 -12.48 -1.29 26.65
N ALA A 340 -12.27 -0.31 27.53
CA ALA A 340 -12.80 1.04 27.43
C ALA A 340 -11.73 2.03 27.92
N PRO A 341 -11.70 3.25 27.35
CA PRO A 341 -10.72 4.24 27.78
C PRO A 341 -11.00 4.68 29.21
N PHE A 342 -9.95 4.96 29.97
CA PHE A 342 -10.07 5.67 31.23
C PHE A 342 -9.69 7.13 31.05
N ALA A 343 -10.54 8.02 31.60
CA ALA A 343 -10.33 9.44 31.48
C ALA A 343 -9.11 9.89 32.32
N THR A 344 -8.25 10.67 31.70
CA THR A 344 -7.14 11.36 32.37
C THR A 344 -7.29 12.87 32.17
N PRO A 345 -6.56 13.70 32.93
CA PRO A 345 -6.55 15.15 32.67
C PRO A 345 -6.06 15.52 31.26
N TRP A 346 -5.42 14.59 30.54
CA TRP A 346 -4.79 14.80 29.24
C TRP A 346 -5.53 14.14 28.07
N GLY A 347 -6.69 13.55 28.33
CA GLY A 347 -7.48 12.81 27.36
C GLY A 347 -7.70 11.35 27.76
N ASN A 348 -8.18 10.57 26.83
CA ASN A 348 -8.51 9.17 27.07
C ASN A 348 -7.27 8.27 26.92
N ALA A 349 -6.89 7.58 27.97
CA ALA A 349 -5.87 6.53 27.93
C ALA A 349 -6.50 5.18 27.61
N TRP A 350 -5.92 4.48 26.65
CA TRP A 350 -6.38 3.19 26.15
C TRP A 350 -5.43 2.06 26.48
N ILE A 351 -4.19 2.38 26.84
CA ILE A 351 -3.18 1.38 27.17
C ILE A 351 -2.79 1.50 28.63
N LEU A 352 -2.57 0.36 29.26
CA LEU A 352 -1.94 0.29 30.56
C LEU A 352 -0.42 0.33 30.32
N PRO A 353 0.33 1.25 30.90
CA PRO A 353 1.76 1.35 30.66
C PRO A 353 2.52 0.19 31.32
N ASP A 354 2.51 -0.97 30.65
CA ASP A 354 3.25 -2.15 31.12
C ASP A 354 4.76 -2.02 30.78
N VAL A 355 5.05 -1.36 29.66
CA VAL A 355 6.43 -1.12 29.21
C VAL A 355 6.48 0.30 28.65
N GLY A 356 7.17 1.20 29.33
CA GLY A 356 7.48 2.53 28.80
C GLY A 356 8.67 2.43 27.85
N LEU A 357 8.49 2.77 26.59
CA LEU A 357 9.59 3.13 25.71
C LEU A 357 9.70 4.65 25.76
N PRO A 358 10.67 5.22 26.50
CA PRO A 358 10.85 6.65 26.50
C PRO A 358 11.52 7.06 25.20
N ALA A 359 10.73 7.44 24.23
CA ALA A 359 11.21 8.19 23.09
C ALA A 359 10.72 9.63 23.25
N PHE A 360 11.54 10.47 23.82
CA PHE A 360 11.28 11.90 23.87
C PHE A 360 11.94 12.57 22.68
N GLY A 361 11.18 13.33 21.90
CA GLY A 361 11.67 14.13 20.80
C GLY A 361 11.11 15.55 20.87
N LEU A 362 11.92 16.53 20.51
CA LEU A 362 11.50 17.90 20.27
C LEU A 362 11.12 18.01 18.79
N TRP A 363 9.91 18.43 18.52
CA TRP A 363 9.50 18.79 17.18
C TRP A 363 10.07 20.16 16.80
N ASN A 364 10.87 20.20 15.74
CA ASN A 364 11.40 21.44 15.19
C ASN A 364 10.93 21.69 13.74
N ALA A 365 10.03 20.89 13.22
CA ALA A 365 9.59 21.03 11.83
C ALA A 365 8.19 21.65 11.75
N ASP A 366 7.88 22.31 10.65
CA ASP A 366 6.58 22.89 10.35
C ASP A 366 5.45 21.82 10.30
N ARG A 367 5.85 20.55 10.29
CA ARG A 367 4.97 19.38 10.45
C ARG A 367 5.69 18.31 11.22
N GLY A 368 5.07 17.93 12.31
CA GLY A 368 5.67 17.04 13.24
C GLY A 368 5.49 15.58 12.89
N TYR A 369 6.33 15.04 12.04
CA TYR A 369 6.54 13.60 12.00
C TYR A 369 7.77 13.25 12.80
N LEU A 370 7.58 12.64 13.95
CA LEU A 370 8.65 11.94 14.63
C LEU A 370 8.68 10.52 14.06
N THR A 371 9.76 10.17 13.42
CA THR A 371 10.02 8.81 12.99
C THR A 371 11.15 8.24 13.79
N TRP A 372 10.94 7.09 14.42
CA TRP A 372 12.03 6.34 15.00
C TRP A 372 11.87 4.86 14.73
N SER A 373 13.01 4.22 14.64
CA SER A 373 13.12 2.80 14.40
C SER A 373 13.10 2.05 15.72
N VAL A 374 12.17 1.11 15.88
CA VAL A 374 12.12 0.22 17.02
C VAL A 374 12.46 -1.18 16.53
N GLY A 375 13.55 -1.74 17.03
CA GLY A 375 13.83 -3.17 16.89
C GLY A 375 13.03 -3.96 17.92
N PHE A 376 12.32 -5.00 17.50
CA PHE A 376 11.56 -5.86 18.40
C PHE A 376 12.22 -7.22 18.54
N ASP A 377 12.30 -7.67 19.78
CA ASP A 377 12.75 -9.03 20.11
C ASP A 377 11.67 -10.06 19.74
N SER A 378 12.11 -11.28 19.46
CA SER A 378 11.26 -12.45 19.19
C SER A 378 10.21 -12.74 20.26
N ILE A 379 10.40 -12.24 21.47
CA ILE A 379 9.43 -12.39 22.58
C ILE A 379 8.07 -11.74 22.30
N LEU A 380 8.01 -10.77 21.37
CA LEU A 380 6.78 -10.07 20.98
C LEU A 380 6.11 -10.67 19.74
N LEU A 381 6.62 -11.80 19.25
CA LEU A 381 6.07 -12.47 18.07
C LEU A 381 4.61 -12.88 18.31
N ASP A 382 3.77 -12.59 17.34
CA ASP A 382 2.33 -12.88 17.33
C ASP A 382 1.50 -12.24 18.47
N LEU A 383 2.13 -11.39 19.29
CA LEU A 383 1.42 -10.62 20.30
C LEU A 383 0.94 -9.29 19.75
N PRO A 384 -0.27 -8.83 20.11
CA PRO A 384 -0.70 -7.48 19.81
C PRO A 384 0.12 -6.49 20.65
N VAL A 385 0.77 -5.55 19.97
CA VAL A 385 1.50 -4.45 20.61
C VAL A 385 0.67 -3.19 20.44
N HIS A 386 0.37 -2.54 21.55
CA HIS A 386 -0.42 -1.31 21.60
C HIS A 386 0.48 -0.13 21.91
N LEU A 387 0.31 0.96 21.18
CA LEU A 387 1.06 2.20 21.34
C LEU A 387 0.10 3.36 21.55
N GLN A 388 0.50 4.29 22.39
CA GLN A 388 -0.14 5.60 22.54
C GLN A 388 0.95 6.63 22.80
N ALA A 389 0.80 7.84 22.28
CA ALA A 389 1.72 8.93 22.54
C ALA A 389 1.05 10.00 23.40
N ILE A 390 1.89 10.80 24.07
CA ILE A 390 1.49 12.01 24.76
C ILE A 390 2.23 13.19 24.16
N GLU A 391 1.53 14.26 23.86
CA GLU A 391 2.07 15.54 23.44
C GLU A 391 2.10 16.50 24.60
N LEU A 392 3.22 17.20 24.77
CA LEU A 392 3.32 18.42 25.54
C LEU A 392 3.50 19.59 24.58
N ALA A 393 2.43 20.31 24.30
CA ALA A 393 2.43 21.46 23.41
C ALA A 393 3.25 22.63 23.99
N PRO A 394 3.75 23.57 23.15
CA PRO A 394 4.44 24.77 23.61
C PRO A 394 3.61 25.64 24.58
N SER A 395 2.30 25.53 24.52
CA SER A 395 1.37 26.16 25.45
C SER A 395 1.41 25.59 26.87
N GLY A 396 2.10 24.46 27.08
CA GLY A 396 2.10 23.68 28.31
C GLY A 396 0.92 22.71 28.43
N GLN A 397 0.06 22.65 27.43
CA GLN A 397 -1.04 21.68 27.38
C GLN A 397 -0.49 20.28 27.07
N MET A 398 -0.95 19.28 27.83
CA MET A 398 -0.67 17.88 27.57
C MET A 398 -1.90 17.22 26.93
N THR A 399 -1.68 16.40 25.91
CA THR A 399 -2.76 15.70 25.22
C THR A 399 -2.30 14.28 24.84
N LEU A 400 -3.12 13.28 25.09
CA LEU A 400 -2.89 11.91 24.64
C LEU A 400 -3.37 11.75 23.21
N THR A 401 -2.59 11.04 22.41
CA THR A 401 -2.98 10.66 21.04
C THR A 401 -4.04 9.55 21.08
N ASN A 402 -4.61 9.22 19.93
CA ASN A 402 -5.25 7.94 19.69
C ASN A 402 -4.27 6.78 19.95
N PRO A 403 -4.75 5.60 20.34
CA PRO A 403 -3.92 4.40 20.39
C PRO A 403 -3.78 3.79 19.00
N THR A 404 -2.67 3.16 18.73
CA THR A 404 -2.51 2.28 17.56
C THR A 404 -2.09 0.87 17.97
N THR A 405 -2.39 -0.11 17.16
CA THR A 405 -2.13 -1.52 17.45
C THR A 405 -1.52 -2.20 16.24
N PHE A 406 -0.50 -3.02 16.45
CA PHE A 406 0.07 -3.87 15.42
C PHE A 406 0.44 -5.24 15.99
N VAL A 407 0.70 -6.20 15.11
CA VAL A 407 1.18 -7.53 15.47
C VAL A 407 2.47 -7.78 14.70
N LEU A 408 3.50 -8.20 15.42
CA LEU A 408 4.74 -8.68 14.82
C LEU A 408 4.51 -10.10 14.30
N ARG A 409 5.01 -10.39 13.10
CA ARG A 409 4.93 -11.72 12.49
C ARG A 409 6.33 -12.25 12.21
N GLY A 410 6.49 -13.55 12.37
CA GLY A 410 7.73 -14.27 12.06
C GLY A 410 7.91 -14.57 10.59
#